data_a9e83ef2f872a5bde4e0a2637e5f83e1
#
_entry.id   a9e83ef2f872a5bde4e0a2637e5f83e1
#
_cell.length_a   1.000
_cell.length_b   1.000
_cell.length_c   1.000
_cell.angle_alpha   90.00
_cell.angle_beta   90.00
_cell.angle_gamma   90.00
#
_symmetry.space_group_name_H-M   'P 1'
#
loop_
_entity.id
_entity.type
_entity.pdbx_description
1 polymer ?
#
loop_
_entity_poly.entity_id
_entity_poly.type
_entity_poly.pdbx_seq_one_letter_code
_entity_poly.pdbx_strand_id
1 'polypeptide(L)'
;MARKLLVASANPGKIREIKSFLGNINGIKLEIVGLDEFPDLEEVIEDGDSFTANALKKARLRAEQTGLLSLADDSGLVVEYLGGEPGIYSARYAGEKASDEENNLKLIEKLKGLPAEKRKAAFICVMALVDPVSREEIVVEGRCEGIIQLE
;
A
#
# COMPACT_ATOMS: atom_id res chain seq x y z
N MET A 1 9.52 -21.75 -17.13
CA MET A 1 8.71 -22.12 -15.96
C MET A 1 8.10 -20.88 -15.33
N ALA A 2 6.86 -20.99 -14.94
CA ALA A 2 6.19 -19.92 -14.21
C ALA A 2 6.66 -19.91 -12.77
N ARG A 3 6.95 -18.73 -12.24
CA ARG A 3 7.25 -18.53 -10.82
C ARG A 3 6.04 -17.90 -10.14
N LYS A 4 5.71 -18.36 -8.95
CA LYS A 4 4.59 -17.79 -8.21
C LYS A 4 5.01 -16.49 -7.52
N LEU A 5 4.18 -15.46 -7.67
CA LEU A 5 4.29 -14.21 -6.95
C LEU A 5 3.04 -14.03 -6.09
N LEU A 6 3.22 -13.97 -4.79
CA LEU A 6 2.14 -13.63 -3.88
C LEU A 6 1.98 -12.12 -3.82
N VAL A 7 0.79 -11.65 -4.14
CA VAL A 7 0.40 -10.26 -3.87
C VAL A 7 -0.31 -10.24 -2.52
N ALA A 8 0.27 -9.56 -1.55
CA ALA A 8 -0.22 -9.51 -0.17
C ALA A 8 -1.43 -8.58 -0.05
N SER A 9 -2.48 -8.89 -0.79
CA SER A 9 -3.73 -8.15 -0.82
C SER A 9 -4.90 -9.12 -0.99
N ALA A 10 -6.01 -8.82 -0.34
CA ALA A 10 -7.27 -9.51 -0.56
C ALA A 10 -8.17 -8.73 -1.54
N ASN A 11 -7.72 -7.58 -2.02
CA ASN A 11 -8.47 -6.73 -2.96
C ASN A 11 -8.38 -7.28 -4.39
N PRO A 12 -9.49 -7.82 -4.97
CA PRO A 12 -9.45 -8.39 -6.32
C PRO A 12 -9.07 -7.39 -7.40
N GLY A 13 -9.41 -6.11 -7.23
CA GLY A 13 -9.06 -5.04 -8.16
C GLY A 13 -7.56 -4.80 -8.22
N LYS A 14 -6.91 -4.76 -7.06
CA LYS A 14 -5.47 -4.60 -6.96
C LYS A 14 -4.74 -5.80 -7.57
N ILE A 15 -5.20 -7.00 -7.29
CA ILE A 15 -4.62 -8.23 -7.84
C ILE A 15 -4.74 -8.24 -9.36
N ARG A 16 -5.90 -7.86 -9.93
CA ARG A 16 -6.10 -7.77 -11.39
C ARG A 16 -5.16 -6.74 -12.03
N GLU A 17 -5.02 -5.58 -11.40
CA GLU A 17 -4.13 -4.52 -11.87
C GLU A 17 -2.68 -5.00 -11.93
N ILE A 18 -2.21 -5.64 -10.87
CA ILE A 18 -0.86 -6.18 -10.81
C ILE A 18 -0.65 -7.30 -11.84
N LYS A 19 -1.65 -8.17 -12.02
CA LYS A 19 -1.61 -9.19 -13.08
C LYS A 19 -1.40 -8.59 -14.47
N SER A 20 -2.06 -7.48 -14.76
CA SER A 20 -1.95 -6.85 -16.08
C SER A 20 -0.56 -6.29 -16.34
N PHE A 21 0.14 -5.84 -15.28
CA PHE A 21 1.50 -5.29 -15.41
C PHE A 21 2.60 -6.34 -15.31
N LEU A 22 2.45 -7.32 -14.45
CA LEU A 22 3.53 -8.25 -14.08
C LEU A 22 3.36 -9.68 -14.59
N GLY A 23 2.25 -10.02 -15.21
CA GLY A 23 1.97 -11.40 -15.62
C GLY A 23 2.97 -11.97 -16.63
N ASN A 24 3.55 -11.11 -17.47
CA ASN A 24 4.58 -11.51 -18.43
C ASN A 24 5.53 -10.35 -18.70
N ILE A 25 6.71 -10.38 -18.09
CA ILE A 25 7.74 -9.35 -18.25
C ILE A 25 9.00 -10.00 -18.84
N ASN A 26 9.42 -9.51 -19.99
CA ASN A 26 10.67 -9.97 -20.64
C ASN A 26 10.75 -11.49 -20.79
N GLY A 27 9.62 -12.15 -21.09
CA GLY A 27 9.56 -13.61 -21.25
C GLY A 27 9.51 -14.39 -19.95
N ILE A 28 9.54 -13.72 -18.81
CA ILE A 28 9.38 -14.37 -17.50
C ILE A 28 7.89 -14.44 -17.19
N LYS A 29 7.37 -15.64 -17.00
CA LYS A 29 5.99 -15.84 -16.57
C LYS A 29 5.91 -15.84 -15.05
N LEU A 30 5.05 -14.94 -14.53
CA LEU A 30 4.69 -14.91 -13.12
C LEU A 30 3.25 -15.38 -12.97
N GLU A 31 3.05 -16.36 -12.12
CA GLU A 31 1.72 -16.75 -11.69
C GLU A 31 1.36 -15.93 -10.46
N ILE A 32 0.42 -15.01 -10.62
CA ILE A 32 0.03 -14.10 -9.55
C ILE A 32 -1.02 -14.77 -8.66
N VAL A 33 -0.73 -14.89 -7.38
CA VAL A 33 -1.67 -15.43 -6.39
C VAL A 33 -1.96 -14.37 -5.33
N GLY A 34 -3.17 -14.38 -4.79
CA GLY A 34 -3.60 -13.45 -3.75
C GLY A 34 -3.71 -14.11 -2.39
N LEU A 35 -4.01 -13.33 -1.36
CA LEU A 35 -4.18 -13.84 0.01
C LEU A 35 -5.40 -14.77 0.15
N ASP A 36 -6.35 -14.71 -0.76
CA ASP A 36 -7.50 -15.60 -0.79
C ASP A 36 -7.14 -17.09 -0.94
N GLU A 37 -5.97 -17.37 -1.49
CA GLU A 37 -5.45 -18.73 -1.57
C GLU A 37 -4.81 -19.22 -0.26
N PHE A 38 -4.68 -18.34 0.72
CA PHE A 38 -4.07 -18.62 2.02
C PHE A 38 -4.96 -18.11 3.17
N PRO A 39 -6.16 -18.69 3.34
CA PRO A 39 -7.16 -18.14 4.27
C PRO A 39 -6.77 -18.23 5.74
N ASP A 40 -5.79 -19.07 6.08
CA ASP A 40 -5.37 -19.30 7.47
C ASP A 40 -4.22 -18.41 7.92
N LEU A 41 -3.74 -17.47 7.09
CA LEU A 41 -2.66 -16.57 7.48
C LEU A 41 -3.16 -15.50 8.44
N GLU A 42 -2.36 -15.27 9.48
CA GLU A 42 -2.64 -14.19 10.44
C GLU A 42 -2.50 -12.83 9.78
N GLU A 43 -3.29 -11.89 10.26
CA GLU A 43 -3.23 -10.51 9.81
C GLU A 43 -1.91 -9.87 10.20
N VAL A 44 -1.34 -9.06 9.31
CA VAL A 44 -0.11 -8.32 9.58
C VAL A 44 -0.45 -6.98 10.23
N ILE A 45 0.15 -6.72 11.39
CA ILE A 45 -0.01 -5.45 12.09
C ILE A 45 0.89 -4.41 11.43
N GLU A 46 0.28 -3.37 10.89
CA GLU A 46 0.98 -2.25 10.27
C GLU A 46 1.34 -1.20 11.32
N ASP A 47 2.34 -1.50 12.13
CA ASP A 47 2.81 -0.66 13.22
C ASP A 47 4.15 0.04 12.95
N GLY A 48 4.60 0.04 11.71
CA GLY A 48 5.80 0.75 11.29
C GLY A 48 5.61 2.27 11.30
N ASP A 49 6.71 2.99 11.29
CA ASP A 49 6.73 4.45 11.33
C ASP A 49 6.80 5.10 9.94
N SER A 50 6.76 4.30 8.88
CA SER A 50 6.81 4.77 7.49
C SER A 50 6.08 3.80 6.57
N PHE A 51 5.74 4.27 5.37
CA PHE A 51 5.18 3.41 4.32
C PHE A 51 6.15 2.29 3.96
N THR A 52 7.43 2.60 3.85
CA THR A 52 8.47 1.62 3.55
C THR A 52 8.54 0.54 4.63
N ALA A 53 8.54 0.92 5.91
CA ALA A 53 8.57 -0.03 7.01
C ALA A 53 7.37 -0.98 7.00
N ASN A 54 6.18 -0.45 6.75
CA ASN A 54 4.96 -1.25 6.70
C ASN A 54 4.93 -2.18 5.48
N ALA A 55 5.32 -1.69 4.30
CA ALA A 55 5.38 -2.50 3.08
C ALA A 55 6.38 -3.65 3.22
N LEU A 56 7.58 -3.36 3.73
CA LEU A 56 8.60 -4.37 3.98
C LEU A 56 8.15 -5.40 5.01
N LYS A 57 7.55 -4.97 6.11
CA LYS A 57 7.05 -5.88 7.15
C LYS A 57 6.05 -6.86 6.56
N LYS A 58 5.08 -6.37 5.78
CA LYS A 58 4.09 -7.23 5.14
C LYS A 58 4.73 -8.21 4.15
N ALA A 59 5.60 -7.72 3.28
CA ALA A 59 6.24 -8.57 2.28
C ALA A 59 7.13 -9.64 2.91
N ARG A 60 7.94 -9.27 3.90
CA ARG A 60 8.81 -10.21 4.63
C ARG A 60 8.01 -11.29 5.34
N LEU A 61 6.98 -10.90 6.08
CA LEU A 61 6.18 -11.84 6.84
C LEU A 61 5.43 -12.80 5.92
N ARG A 62 4.84 -12.30 4.85
CA ARG A 62 4.13 -13.16 3.88
C ARG A 62 5.09 -14.09 3.14
N ALA A 63 6.28 -13.61 2.78
CA ALA A 63 7.31 -14.46 2.17
C ALA A 63 7.73 -15.59 3.12
N GLU A 64 7.93 -15.27 4.39
CA GLU A 64 8.27 -16.26 5.42
C GLU A 64 7.16 -17.29 5.62
N GLN A 65 5.91 -16.83 5.70
CA GLN A 65 4.75 -17.70 5.94
C GLN A 65 4.44 -18.64 4.78
N THR A 66 4.65 -18.20 3.55
CA THR A 66 4.25 -18.93 2.35
C THR A 66 5.41 -19.57 1.58
N GLY A 67 6.63 -19.12 1.82
CA GLY A 67 7.79 -19.53 1.02
C GLY A 67 7.79 -18.98 -0.39
N LEU A 68 6.89 -18.04 -0.71
CA LEU A 68 6.74 -17.46 -2.04
C LEU A 68 7.37 -16.08 -2.13
N LEU A 69 7.86 -15.73 -3.33
CA LEU A 69 8.17 -14.36 -3.69
C LEU A 69 6.95 -13.49 -3.38
N SER A 70 7.09 -12.47 -2.55
CA SER A 70 5.94 -11.72 -2.04
C SER A 70 6.07 -10.24 -2.30
N LEU A 71 5.00 -9.65 -2.82
CA LEU A 71 4.85 -8.23 -3.08
C LEU A 71 3.81 -7.67 -2.12
N ALA A 72 4.17 -6.63 -1.40
CA ALA A 72 3.25 -5.90 -0.54
C ALA A 72 3.37 -4.41 -0.81
N ASP A 73 2.32 -3.68 -0.50
CA ASP A 73 2.32 -2.23 -0.60
C ASP A 73 1.84 -1.60 0.70
N ASP A 74 2.25 -0.38 0.91
CA ASP A 74 1.60 0.53 1.84
C ASP A 74 1.47 1.88 1.18
N SER A 75 0.31 2.49 1.29
CA SER A 75 0.00 3.73 0.60
C SER A 75 -0.86 4.63 1.46
N GLY A 76 -0.83 5.90 1.15
CA GLY A 76 -1.65 6.87 1.84
C GLY A 76 -1.50 8.26 1.25
N LEU A 77 -2.22 9.18 1.87
CA LEU A 77 -2.26 10.57 1.49
C LEU A 77 -1.40 11.38 2.45
N VAL A 78 -0.51 12.20 1.93
CA VAL A 78 0.27 13.14 2.75
C VAL A 78 -0.13 14.56 2.38
N VAL A 79 -0.45 15.37 3.38
CA VAL A 79 -0.82 16.78 3.21
C VAL A 79 0.28 17.64 3.81
N GLU A 80 0.92 18.44 3.00
CA GLU A 80 2.08 19.25 3.38
C GLU A 80 1.79 20.17 4.56
N TYR A 81 0.66 20.88 4.51
CA TYR A 81 0.25 21.82 5.57
C TYR A 81 0.04 21.13 6.93
N LEU A 82 -0.34 19.87 6.92
CA LEU A 82 -0.58 19.06 8.12
C LEU A 82 0.67 18.27 8.57
N GLY A 83 1.85 18.65 8.08
CA GLY A 83 3.08 17.96 8.43
C GLY A 83 3.18 16.53 7.93
N GLY A 84 2.43 16.20 6.87
CA GLY A 84 2.39 14.86 6.28
C GLY A 84 1.20 14.00 6.71
N GLU A 85 0.35 14.49 7.64
CA GLU A 85 -0.87 13.74 7.96
C GLU A 85 -1.84 13.70 6.77
N PRO A 86 -2.68 12.67 6.63
CA PRO A 86 -2.81 11.48 7.49
C PRO A 86 -1.67 10.46 7.35
N GLY A 87 -0.89 10.47 6.27
CA GLY A 87 0.26 9.62 6.09
C GLY A 87 -0.03 8.13 6.27
N ILE A 88 0.76 7.45 7.09
CA ILE A 88 0.58 6.02 7.38
C ILE A 88 -0.75 5.70 8.07
N TYR A 89 -1.43 6.70 8.61
CA TYR A 89 -2.73 6.55 9.28
C TYR A 89 -3.92 6.80 8.35
N SER A 90 -3.70 6.93 7.03
CA SER A 90 -4.76 7.30 6.07
C SER A 90 -6.01 6.44 6.18
N ALA A 91 -5.87 5.13 6.30
CA ALA A 91 -7.00 4.21 6.39
C ALA A 91 -7.77 4.30 7.72
N ARG A 92 -7.15 4.84 8.76
CA ARG A 92 -7.71 4.94 10.11
C ARG A 92 -7.61 6.33 10.72
N TYR A 93 -7.59 7.34 9.86
CA TYR A 93 -7.39 8.73 10.28
C TYR A 93 -8.46 9.23 11.26
N ALA A 94 -9.71 8.86 11.02
CA ALA A 94 -10.83 9.19 11.91
C ALA A 94 -11.11 8.13 12.97
N GLY A 95 -10.32 7.03 13.03
CA GLY A 95 -10.45 5.96 14.00
C GLY A 95 -10.15 4.60 13.37
N GLU A 96 -9.90 3.59 14.19
CA GLU A 96 -9.51 2.25 13.75
C GLU A 96 -10.52 1.59 12.79
N LYS A 97 -11.81 1.90 12.95
CA LYS A 97 -12.90 1.35 12.12
C LYS A 97 -13.55 2.41 11.27
N ALA A 98 -12.88 3.53 11.04
CA ALA A 98 -13.44 4.62 10.24
C ALA A 98 -13.61 4.20 8.78
N SER A 99 -14.70 4.68 8.17
CA SER A 99 -14.90 4.56 6.73
C SER A 99 -14.03 5.58 5.98
N ASP A 100 -13.87 5.36 4.69
CA ASP A 100 -13.19 6.32 3.82
C ASP A 100 -13.86 7.69 3.89
N GLU A 101 -15.18 7.71 3.94
CA GLU A 101 -15.96 8.94 4.07
C GLU A 101 -15.65 9.69 5.37
N GLU A 102 -15.60 8.98 6.49
CA GLU A 102 -15.26 9.56 7.79
C GLU A 102 -13.82 10.12 7.80
N ASN A 103 -12.89 9.40 7.19
CA ASN A 103 -11.51 9.85 7.06
C ASN A 103 -11.42 11.12 6.20
N ASN A 104 -12.16 11.16 5.10
CA ASN A 104 -12.22 12.32 4.21
C ASN A 104 -12.82 13.54 4.91
N LEU A 105 -13.90 13.35 5.66
CA LEU A 105 -14.56 14.42 6.42
C LEU A 105 -13.62 15.03 7.46
N LYS A 106 -12.88 14.20 8.18
CA LYS A 106 -11.90 14.68 9.16
C LYS A 106 -10.81 15.52 8.47
N LEU A 107 -10.32 15.07 7.33
CA LEU A 107 -9.31 15.79 6.57
C LEU A 107 -9.83 17.13 6.08
N ILE A 108 -11.02 17.16 5.48
CA ILE A 108 -11.67 18.37 4.97
C ILE A 108 -11.85 19.39 6.10
N GLU A 109 -12.30 18.94 7.27
CA GLU A 109 -12.49 19.82 8.42
C GLU A 109 -11.19 20.49 8.86
N LYS A 110 -10.07 19.75 8.85
CA LYS A 110 -8.75 20.29 9.17
C LYS A 110 -8.24 21.31 8.15
N LEU A 111 -8.69 21.22 6.91
CA LEU A 111 -8.25 22.08 5.83
C LEU A 111 -9.24 23.21 5.50
N LYS A 112 -10.36 23.24 6.20
CA LYS A 112 -11.41 24.22 6.00
C LYS A 112 -10.88 25.64 6.17
N GLY A 113 -11.25 26.51 5.22
CA GLY A 113 -10.82 27.93 5.25
C GLY A 113 -9.43 28.17 4.67
N LEU A 114 -8.68 27.13 4.32
CA LEU A 114 -7.36 27.31 3.73
C LEU A 114 -7.45 27.51 2.21
N PRO A 115 -6.59 28.37 1.64
CA PRO A 115 -6.52 28.54 0.20
C PRO A 115 -5.88 27.31 -0.47
N ALA A 116 -6.08 27.15 -1.79
CA ALA A 116 -5.62 26.01 -2.55
C ALA A 116 -4.12 25.74 -2.39
N GLU A 117 -3.29 26.77 -2.36
CA GLU A 117 -1.83 26.64 -2.20
C GLU A 117 -1.39 26.06 -0.86
N LYS A 118 -2.27 26.05 0.14
CA LYS A 118 -2.05 25.39 1.44
C LYS A 118 -2.70 24.02 1.55
N ARG A 119 -3.34 23.56 0.50
CA ARG A 119 -3.98 22.24 0.45
C ARG A 119 -3.26 21.26 -0.46
N LYS A 120 -1.99 21.50 -0.71
CA LYS A 120 -1.14 20.61 -1.51
C LYS A 120 -0.99 19.28 -0.81
N ALA A 121 -1.11 18.21 -1.57
CA ALA A 121 -1.06 16.85 -1.07
C ALA A 121 -0.48 15.92 -2.13
N ALA A 122 -0.13 14.71 -1.71
CA ALA A 122 0.28 13.67 -2.62
C ALA A 122 -0.23 12.31 -2.12
N PHE A 123 -0.65 11.46 -3.05
CA PHE A 123 -0.77 10.04 -2.78
C PHE A 123 0.61 9.41 -2.92
N ILE A 124 1.01 8.66 -1.92
CA ILE A 124 2.27 7.91 -1.91
C ILE A 124 1.92 6.43 -1.86
N CYS A 125 2.58 5.65 -2.72
CA CYS A 125 2.50 4.20 -2.70
C CYS A 125 3.92 3.65 -2.66
N VAL A 126 4.22 2.86 -1.64
CA VAL A 126 5.48 2.14 -1.54
C VAL A 126 5.19 0.66 -1.74
N MET A 127 5.92 0.04 -2.66
CA MET A 127 5.84 -1.39 -2.89
C MET A 127 7.15 -2.06 -2.48
N ALA A 128 7.04 -3.18 -1.80
CA ALA A 128 8.17 -4.00 -1.38
C ALA A 128 8.03 -5.40 -1.94
N LEU A 129 9.10 -5.90 -2.55
CA LEU A 129 9.19 -7.26 -3.08
C LEU A 129 10.27 -7.99 -2.28
N VAL A 130 9.93 -9.15 -1.73
CA VAL A 130 10.86 -9.96 -0.93
C VAL A 130 10.92 -11.37 -1.49
N ASP A 131 12.14 -11.83 -1.75
CA ASP A 131 12.41 -13.21 -2.13
C ASP A 131 12.86 -13.99 -0.89
N PRO A 132 12.06 -14.98 -0.40
CA PRO A 132 12.42 -15.71 0.81
C PRO A 132 13.60 -16.66 0.61
N VAL A 133 13.94 -17.00 -0.62
CA VAL A 133 15.04 -17.94 -0.94
C VAL A 133 16.37 -17.19 -1.02
N SER A 134 16.46 -16.16 -1.87
CA SER A 134 17.68 -15.35 -2.01
C SER A 134 17.85 -14.32 -0.91
N ARG A 135 16.76 -13.96 -0.23
CA ARG A 135 16.65 -12.88 0.75
C ARG A 135 16.85 -11.49 0.15
N GLU A 136 16.77 -11.38 -1.15
CA GLU A 136 16.78 -10.09 -1.82
C GLU A 136 15.49 -9.34 -1.58
N GLU A 137 15.62 -8.02 -1.42
CA GLU A 137 14.49 -7.11 -1.20
C GLU A 137 14.60 -5.93 -2.15
N ILE A 138 13.46 -5.55 -2.74
CA ILE A 138 13.37 -4.38 -3.61
C ILE A 138 12.25 -3.50 -3.07
N VAL A 139 12.51 -2.19 -2.97
CA VAL A 139 11.51 -1.21 -2.56
C VAL A 139 11.42 -0.13 -3.64
N VAL A 140 10.20 0.19 -4.07
CA VAL A 140 9.93 1.29 -5.00
C VAL A 140 8.85 2.18 -4.44
N GLU A 141 8.92 3.47 -4.78
CA GLU A 141 7.94 4.46 -4.35
C GLU A 141 7.35 5.16 -5.57
N GLY A 142 6.03 5.31 -5.57
CA GLY A 142 5.29 6.13 -6.52
C GLY A 142 4.65 7.31 -5.80
N ARG A 143 4.52 8.43 -6.50
CA ARG A 143 3.96 9.67 -5.96
C ARG A 143 3.05 10.33 -6.98
N CYS A 144 1.86 10.73 -6.54
CA CYS A 144 0.91 11.49 -7.37
C CYS A 144 0.52 12.77 -6.62
N GLU A 145 0.97 13.91 -7.10
CA GLU A 145 0.73 15.21 -6.46
C GLU A 145 -0.58 15.83 -6.92
N GLY A 146 -1.21 16.56 -6.02
CA GLY A 146 -2.45 17.26 -6.29
C GLY A 146 -2.82 18.23 -5.18
N ILE A 147 -4.07 18.63 -5.18
CA ILE A 147 -4.64 19.56 -4.21
C ILE A 147 -5.93 18.95 -3.68
N ILE A 148 -6.12 19.02 -2.36
CA ILE A 148 -7.34 18.51 -1.72
C ILE A 148 -8.51 19.42 -2.07
N GLN A 149 -9.56 18.86 -2.62
CA GLN A 149 -10.83 19.55 -2.84
C GLN A 149 -11.64 19.55 -1.53
N LEU A 150 -12.37 20.64 -1.29
CA LEU A 150 -13.17 20.80 -0.08
C LEU A 150 -14.66 20.45 -0.31
N GLU A 151 -15.01 20.01 -1.50
CA GLU A 151 -16.38 19.65 -1.89
C GLU A 151 -16.50 18.17 -2.24
#